data_6864a4886f1cdb8c13701b6575224ba5
#
_entry.id   6864a4886f1cdb8c13701b6575224ba5
#
_cell.length_a   1.000
_cell.length_b   1.000
_cell.length_c   1.000
_cell.angle_alpha   90.00
_cell.angle_beta   90.00
_cell.angle_gamma   90.00
#
_symmetry.space_group_name_H-M   'P 1'
#
loop_
_entity.id
_entity.type
_entity.pdbx_description
1 polymer ?
#
loop_
_entity_poly.entity_id
_entity_poly.type
_entity_poly.pdbx_seq_one_letter_code
_entity_poly.pdbx_strand_id
1 'polypeptide(L)' 'MHAAGPKNPLHGITLAMMLEQLVAHYGWEMLGRMIPINCFNWHPSIKSSLTFLRRTQWARDKVEAL' A
#
# COMPACT_ATOMS: atom_id res chain seq x y z
N MET A 1 -9.57 -7.54 -20.55
CA MET A 1 -9.30 -7.37 -20.12
C MET A 1 -8.87 -6.95 -19.53
N HIS A 2 -8.59 -6.86 -19.05
CA HIS A 2 -8.18 -6.45 -18.41
C HIS A 2 -7.39 -6.56 -17.98
N ALA A 3 -7.56 -6.51 -18.40
CA ALA A 3 -6.51 -6.78 -17.89
C ALA A 3 -5.76 -6.03 -17.03
N ALA A 4 -6.16 -5.60 -16.23
CA ALA A 4 -5.55 -4.91 -15.17
C ALA A 4 -4.22 -5.45 -14.75
N GLY A 5 -3.75 -6.40 -15.38
CA GLY A 5 -2.53 -7.01 -15.01
C GLY A 5 -2.73 -8.00 -13.89
N PRO A 6 -1.75 -8.88 -13.73
CA PRO A 6 -1.91 -10.02 -12.84
C PRO A 6 -2.00 -9.63 -11.37
N LYS A 7 -1.46 -8.48 -11.03
CA LYS A 7 -1.42 -8.09 -9.62
C LYS A 7 -2.63 -7.30 -9.18
N ASN A 8 -3.55 -7.08 -10.08
CA ASN A 8 -4.73 -6.34 -9.76
C ASN A 8 -5.94 -7.06 -10.31
N PRO A 9 -6.34 -8.15 -9.64
CA PRO A 9 -7.46 -8.93 -10.10
C PRO A 9 -8.78 -8.18 -10.06
N LEU A 10 -8.84 -7.12 -9.27
CA LEU A 10 -10.03 -6.31 -9.18
C LEU A 10 -9.80 -5.06 -9.98
N HIS A 11 -10.38 -5.02 -11.15
CA HIS A 11 -10.25 -3.88 -12.01
C HIS A 11 -10.60 -2.60 -11.29
N GLY A 12 -9.81 -1.57 -11.50
CA GLY A 12 -10.09 -0.28 -10.92
C GLY A 12 -9.55 -0.08 -9.53
N ILE A 13 -8.99 -1.11 -8.93
CA ILE A 13 -8.36 -0.95 -7.61
C ILE A 13 -6.95 -0.44 -7.82
N THR A 14 -6.71 0.79 -7.39
CA THR A 14 -5.38 1.38 -7.50
C THR A 14 -4.60 1.14 -6.21
N LEU A 15 -3.29 1.34 -6.28
CA LEU A 15 -2.46 1.26 -5.07
C LEU A 15 -2.95 2.25 -4.02
N ALA A 16 -3.35 3.45 -4.45
CA ALA A 16 -3.86 4.46 -3.52
C ALA A 16 -5.10 3.96 -2.80
N MET A 17 -6.04 3.38 -3.53
CA MET A 17 -7.28 2.86 -2.95
C MET A 17 -6.98 1.72 -2.00
N MET A 18 -6.08 0.83 -2.39
CA MET A 18 -5.69 -0.29 -1.56
C MET A 18 -5.08 0.19 -0.24
N LEU A 19 -4.17 1.16 -0.32
CA LEU A 19 -3.53 1.70 0.85
C LEU A 19 -4.53 2.39 1.77
N GLU A 20 -5.46 3.15 1.19
CA GLU A 20 -6.48 3.82 1.99
C GLU A 20 -7.33 2.83 2.76
N GLN A 21 -7.67 1.72 2.13
CA GLN A 21 -8.46 0.69 2.80
C GLN A 21 -7.67 0.04 3.93
N LEU A 22 -6.39 -0.19 3.71
CA LEU A 22 -5.55 -0.79 4.74
C LEU A 22 -5.38 0.14 5.93
N VAL A 23 -5.21 1.44 5.67
CA VAL A 23 -5.11 2.41 6.74
C VAL A 23 -6.42 2.47 7.54
N ALA A 24 -7.54 2.43 6.83
CA ALA A 24 -8.84 2.46 7.50
C ALA A 24 -9.06 1.22 8.37
N HIS A 25 -8.54 0.09 7.93
CA HIS A 25 -8.74 -1.17 8.64
C HIS A 25 -7.74 -1.36 9.79
N TYR A 26 -6.46 -1.13 9.53
CA TYR A 26 -5.40 -1.40 10.50
C TYR A 26 -4.90 -0.17 11.24
N GLY A 27 -4.93 1.00 10.59
CA GLY A 27 -4.29 2.19 11.12
C GLY A 27 -2.80 2.19 10.81
N TRP A 28 -2.21 3.37 10.86
CA TRP A 28 -0.79 3.53 10.54
C TRP A 28 0.11 2.76 11.49
N GLU A 29 -0.24 2.74 12.76
CA GLU A 29 0.59 2.08 13.75
C GLU A 29 0.73 0.59 13.45
N MET A 30 -0.38 -0.07 13.18
CA MET A 30 -0.35 -1.50 12.88
C MET A 30 0.35 -1.76 11.55
N LEU A 31 0.09 -0.93 10.55
CA LEU A 31 0.78 -1.08 9.27
C LEU A 31 2.28 -0.95 9.42
N GLY A 32 2.74 -0.02 10.26
CA GLY A 32 4.16 0.16 10.50
C GLY A 32 4.80 -1.02 11.21
N ARG A 33 4.01 -1.76 11.99
CA ARG A 33 4.50 -2.98 12.62
C ARG A 33 4.59 -4.13 11.64
N MET A 34 3.63 -4.23 10.74
CA MET A 34 3.58 -5.30 9.78
C MET A 34 4.56 -5.09 8.63
N ILE A 35 4.73 -3.84 8.23
CA ILE A 35 5.66 -3.46 7.16
C ILE A 35 6.48 -2.30 7.69
N PRO A 36 7.66 -2.59 8.29
CA PRO A 36 8.43 -1.57 9.01
C PRO A 36 9.20 -0.66 8.05
N ILE A 37 8.48 0.23 7.40
CA ILE A 37 9.07 1.22 6.52
C ILE A 37 8.80 2.61 7.06
N ASN A 38 9.71 3.54 6.78
CA ASN A 38 9.64 4.88 7.36
C ASN A 38 8.35 5.61 7.00
N CYS A 39 7.86 5.43 5.79
CA CYS A 39 6.67 6.16 5.38
C CYS A 39 5.42 5.74 6.16
N PHE A 40 5.48 4.62 6.87
CA PHE A 40 4.39 4.19 7.74
C PHE A 40 4.65 4.57 9.19
N ASN A 41 5.90 4.77 9.57
CA ASN A 41 6.29 4.97 10.96
C ASN A 41 6.70 6.40 11.30
N TRP A 42 6.95 7.23 10.29
CA TRP A 42 7.42 8.59 10.50
C TRP A 42 6.54 9.55 9.71
N HIS A 43 5.74 10.33 10.44
CA HIS A 43 4.82 11.28 9.81
C HIS A 43 4.04 10.64 8.66
N PRO A 44 3.33 9.55 8.94
CA PRO A 44 2.69 8.80 7.87
C PRO A 44 1.62 9.60 7.14
N SER A 45 1.58 9.43 5.84
CA SER A 45 0.52 10.01 5.01
C SER A 45 0.36 9.14 3.78
N ILE A 46 -0.81 9.22 3.18
CA ILE A 46 -1.07 8.47 1.94
C ILE A 46 -0.10 8.91 0.86
N LYS A 47 0.10 10.22 0.73
CA LYS A 47 0.94 10.77 -0.34
C LYS A 47 2.39 10.29 -0.24
N SER A 48 2.99 10.42 0.94
CA SER A 48 4.38 10.01 1.12
C SER A 48 4.54 8.52 0.96
N SER A 49 3.58 7.77 1.45
CA SER A 49 3.61 6.32 1.34
C SER A 49 3.52 5.88 -0.12
N LEU A 50 2.64 6.50 -0.90
CA LEU A 50 2.53 6.16 -2.31
C LEU A 50 3.81 6.47 -3.07
N THR A 51 4.45 7.60 -2.75
CA THR A 51 5.71 7.95 -3.40
C THR A 51 6.75 6.86 -3.18
N PHE A 52 6.87 6.37 -1.95
CA PHE A 52 7.80 5.30 -1.64
C PHE A 52 7.40 3.99 -2.31
N LEU A 53 6.14 3.63 -2.20
CA LEU A 53 5.66 2.34 -2.70
C LEU A 53 5.78 2.23 -4.21
N ARG A 54 5.57 3.34 -4.92
CA ARG A 54 5.68 3.31 -6.37
C ARG A 54 7.09 3.02 -6.86
N ARG A 55 8.10 3.28 -6.03
CA ARG A 55 9.49 3.04 -6.38
C ARG A 55 10.05 1.75 -5.79
N THR A 56 9.28 1.07 -4.95
CA THR A 56 9.82 -0.03 -4.16
C THR A 56 8.94 -1.27 -4.30
N GLN A 57 9.36 -2.16 -5.18
CA GLN A 57 8.57 -3.33 -5.53
C GLN A 57 8.29 -4.23 -4.32
N TRP A 58 9.32 -4.50 -3.51
CA TRP A 58 9.13 -5.41 -2.38
C TRP A 58 8.10 -4.88 -1.39
N ALA A 59 8.06 -3.56 -1.21
CA ALA A 59 7.11 -2.96 -0.29
C ALA A 59 5.70 -3.04 -0.84
N ARG A 60 5.54 -2.82 -2.16
CA ARG A 60 4.24 -3.00 -2.79
C ARG A 60 3.74 -4.43 -2.63
N ASP A 61 4.64 -5.39 -2.80
CA ASP A 61 4.27 -6.80 -2.66
C ASP A 61 3.73 -7.07 -1.26
N LYS A 62 4.36 -6.50 -0.26
CA LYS A 62 3.90 -6.70 1.12
C LYS A 62 2.54 -6.05 1.36
N VAL A 63 2.33 -4.87 0.80
CA VAL A 63 1.04 -4.20 0.92
C VAL A 63 -0.05 -5.03 0.25
N GLU A 64 0.24 -5.55 -0.93
CA GLU A 64 -0.73 -6.35 -1.67
C GLU A 64 -1.06 -7.66 -0.96
N ALA A 65 -0.15 -8.15 -0.15
CA ALA A 65 -0.37 -9.39 0.58
C ALA A 65 -1.27 -9.22 1.80
N LEU A 66 -1.50 -8.01 2.21
CA LEU A 66 -2.41 -7.76 3.32
C LEU A 66 -3.85 -7.76 2.85
#